data_62022af1a6d72e1549bcfdbcef3765c9
#
_entry.id   62022af1a6d72e1549bcfdbcef3765c9
#
_cell.length_a   1.000
_cell.length_b   1.000
_cell.length_c   1.000
_cell.angle_alpha   90.00
_cell.angle_beta   90.00
_cell.angle_gamma   90.00
#
_symmetry.space_group_name_H-M   'P 1'
#
loop_
_entity.id
_entity.type
_entity.pdbx_description
1 polymer ?
#
loop_
_entity_poly.entity_id
_entity_poly.type
_entity_poly.pdbx_seq_one_letter_code
_entity_poly.pdbx_strand_id
1 'polypeptide(L)'
;MGAYICNDREWRRDTYLLNLHDMSDIYILGIESSCDDTSAAVLRNGVLLSNVTASQEVHRAYGGVVPELASRAHQQNIVPVVDQALHRAGIAKEQLSAIAFTRGPGLMGSLLVGVNFAKGLSRALDIPLIDVNHLQGHVMAHFIKESDDDTSCPPLPFLCLLVSGGNSQIVLVRAYNDMEVLGQTIDDAAGEAIDKCSKVMGLGYPGGPIIDRLARQGNPKAYQFSEPHIPGLDYSFSGLKTSFLYNLRKWIEDEPDFVENHKEDIAASLEATIVDILMNKLRKAVRQ
;
A
#
# COMPACT_ATOMS: atom_id res chain seq x y z
N MET A 1 6.87 17.97 7.51
CA MET A 1 6.43 17.34 8.79
C MET A 1 7.65 16.63 9.35
N GLY A 2 8.30 17.15 10.39
CA GLY A 2 9.55 16.60 10.91
C GLY A 2 9.35 15.20 11.50
N ALA A 3 10.31 14.31 11.30
CA ALA A 3 10.37 13.04 12.01
C ALA A 3 10.47 13.32 13.51
N TYR A 4 9.58 12.74 14.29
CA TYR A 4 9.61 12.88 15.76
C TYR A 4 10.37 11.68 16.32
N ILE A 5 11.46 11.98 17.02
CA ILE A 5 12.22 10.99 17.78
C ILE A 5 11.66 10.98 19.20
N CYS A 6 11.10 9.85 19.61
CA CYS A 6 10.55 9.67 20.96
C CYS A 6 11.68 9.19 21.89
N ASN A 7 12.22 10.09 22.71
CA ASN A 7 13.07 9.74 23.82
C ASN A 7 12.35 10.14 25.11
N ASP A 8 12.28 9.28 26.13
CA ASP A 8 11.47 9.39 27.36
C ASP A 8 11.79 10.59 28.30
N ARG A 9 12.62 11.49 27.83
CA ARG A 9 12.93 12.73 28.55
C ARG A 9 12.67 13.92 27.64
N GLU A 10 11.44 14.43 27.67
CA GLU A 10 10.98 15.64 26.98
C GLU A 10 10.81 15.49 25.44
N TRP A 11 9.61 15.82 24.97
CA TRP A 11 9.29 16.07 23.57
C TRP A 11 10.09 17.29 23.09
N ARG A 12 11.37 17.10 22.74
CA ARG A 12 12.15 18.14 22.07
C ARG A 12 12.07 17.95 20.57
N ARG A 13 11.76 19.04 19.87
CA ARG A 13 12.03 19.21 18.44
C ARG A 13 13.54 19.34 18.22
N ASP A 14 14.30 18.33 18.49
CA ASP A 14 15.72 18.32 18.13
C ASP A 14 15.84 17.62 16.78
N THR A 15 16.13 18.44 15.77
CA THR A 15 16.61 17.98 14.48
C THR A 15 18.00 17.39 14.74
N TYR A 16 18.06 16.07 14.96
CA TYR A 16 19.35 15.39 14.89
C TYR A 16 19.78 15.41 13.42
N LEU A 17 20.55 16.42 13.06
CA LEU A 17 21.49 16.30 11.96
C LEU A 17 22.45 15.19 12.40
N LEU A 18 22.23 13.95 11.92
CA LEU A 18 23.25 12.93 11.95
C LEU A 18 24.50 13.57 11.39
N ASN A 19 25.55 13.67 12.18
CA ASN A 19 26.84 14.18 11.73
C ASN A 19 27.33 13.22 10.64
N LEU A 20 27.13 13.59 9.38
CA LEU A 20 27.58 12.85 8.19
C LEU A 20 29.11 12.75 8.06
N HIS A 21 29.85 13.06 9.12
CA HIS A 21 31.32 13.02 9.14
C HIS A 21 31.90 11.71 9.67
N ASP A 22 31.09 10.80 10.24
CA ASP A 22 31.55 9.46 10.55
C ASP A 22 31.09 8.53 9.42
N MET A 23 32.04 8.01 8.61
CA MET A 23 31.79 7.19 7.41
C MET A 23 31.31 5.76 7.75
N SER A 24 30.54 5.60 8.82
CA SER A 24 29.90 4.33 9.16
C SER A 24 28.60 4.15 8.36
N ASP A 25 28.36 2.95 7.86
CA ASP A 25 27.10 2.61 7.18
C ASP A 25 25.90 2.82 8.12
N ILE A 26 24.84 3.42 7.60
CA ILE A 26 23.58 3.62 8.30
C ILE A 26 22.63 2.48 7.96
N TYR A 27 22.34 1.63 8.94
CA TYR A 27 21.39 0.53 8.81
C TYR A 27 20.04 0.89 9.42
N ILE A 28 18.96 0.80 8.65
CA ILE A 28 17.60 1.07 9.11
C ILE A 28 16.77 -0.19 8.96
N LEU A 29 16.11 -0.60 10.05
CA LEU A 29 15.07 -1.63 10.03
C LEU A 29 13.71 -0.95 9.84
N GLY A 30 13.02 -1.26 8.73
CA GLY A 30 11.63 -0.87 8.49
C GLY A 30 10.67 -1.97 8.91
N ILE A 31 9.58 -1.62 9.60
CA ILE A 31 8.53 -2.54 10.08
C ILE A 31 7.17 -2.06 9.60
N GLU A 32 6.44 -2.94 8.92
CA GLU A 32 5.09 -2.69 8.40
C GLU A 32 4.11 -3.74 8.92
N SER A 33 2.99 -3.29 9.50
CA SER A 33 1.92 -4.15 10.02
C SER A 33 0.54 -3.48 9.93
N SER A 34 0.29 -2.65 8.91
CA SER A 34 -0.90 -1.80 8.87
C SER A 34 -2.20 -2.54 8.53
N CYS A 35 -2.15 -3.70 7.88
CA CYS A 35 -3.34 -4.45 7.46
C CYS A 35 -3.23 -5.93 7.81
N ASP A 36 -2.90 -6.79 6.84
CA ASP A 36 -2.85 -8.25 6.97
C ASP A 36 -1.48 -8.85 6.67
N ASP A 37 -0.55 -8.08 6.12
CA ASP A 37 0.82 -8.52 5.90
C ASP A 37 1.76 -8.01 7.00
N THR A 38 2.57 -8.92 7.56
CA THR A 38 3.67 -8.54 8.47
C THR A 38 4.95 -8.47 7.67
N SER A 39 5.54 -7.28 7.56
CA SER A 39 6.75 -7.09 6.76
C SER A 39 7.87 -6.43 7.56
N ALA A 40 9.11 -6.83 7.27
CA ALA A 40 10.31 -6.16 7.74
C ALA A 40 11.37 -6.09 6.63
N ALA A 41 12.04 -4.96 6.53
CA ALA A 41 13.11 -4.71 5.56
C ALA A 41 14.31 -4.07 6.23
N VAL A 42 15.50 -4.37 5.74
CA VAL A 42 16.74 -3.72 6.16
C VAL A 42 17.33 -2.96 4.99
N LEU A 43 17.60 -1.67 5.22
CA LEU A 43 18.28 -0.80 4.27
C LEU A 43 19.66 -0.39 4.81
N ARG A 44 20.65 -0.33 3.91
CA ARG A 44 21.97 0.26 4.18
C ARG A 44 22.16 1.48 3.27
N ASN A 45 22.25 2.67 3.82
CA ASN A 45 22.43 3.91 3.06
C ASN A 45 21.39 4.09 1.92
N GLY A 46 20.14 3.60 2.12
CA GLY A 46 19.07 3.61 1.12
C GLY A 46 19.06 2.41 0.15
N VAL A 47 20.05 1.52 0.22
CA VAL A 47 20.09 0.26 -0.55
C VAL A 47 19.36 -0.83 0.21
N LEU A 48 18.47 -1.55 -0.47
CA LEU A 48 17.73 -2.67 0.09
C LEU A 48 18.62 -3.89 0.26
N LEU A 49 18.85 -4.31 1.50
CA LEU A 49 19.58 -5.55 1.81
C LEU A 49 18.67 -6.75 1.96
N SER A 50 17.48 -6.54 2.52
CA SER A 50 16.48 -7.60 2.69
C SER A 50 15.07 -7.02 2.76
N ASN A 51 14.11 -7.82 2.28
CA ASN A 51 12.67 -7.58 2.45
C ASN A 51 12.00 -8.93 2.70
N VAL A 52 11.30 -9.04 3.83
CA VAL A 52 10.62 -10.26 4.27
C VAL A 52 9.18 -9.93 4.58
N THR A 53 8.26 -10.69 4.00
CA THR A 53 6.82 -10.54 4.22
C THR A 53 6.22 -11.88 4.59
N ALA A 54 5.39 -11.90 5.63
CA ALA A 54 4.52 -13.00 6.00
C ALA A 54 3.07 -12.62 5.76
N SER A 55 2.48 -13.17 4.69
CA SER A 55 1.09 -12.95 4.32
C SER A 55 0.14 -13.85 5.10
N GLN A 56 -1.08 -13.37 5.33
CA GLN A 56 -2.10 -14.05 6.13
C GLN A 56 -3.19 -14.64 5.22
N GLU A 57 -3.01 -15.89 4.80
CA GLU A 57 -3.99 -16.57 3.90
C GLU A 57 -5.35 -16.82 4.56
N VAL A 58 -5.44 -16.78 5.89
CA VAL A 58 -6.68 -17.04 6.64
C VAL A 58 -7.84 -16.14 6.19
N HIS A 59 -7.56 -14.94 5.73
CA HIS A 59 -8.56 -13.95 5.31
C HIS A 59 -9.32 -14.35 4.04
N ARG A 60 -8.76 -15.23 3.21
CA ARG A 60 -9.42 -15.75 1.99
C ARG A 60 -10.73 -16.47 2.33
N ALA A 61 -10.76 -17.21 3.43
CA ALA A 61 -11.95 -17.94 3.88
C ALA A 61 -13.12 -17.03 4.28
N TYR A 62 -12.82 -15.75 4.62
CA TYR A 62 -13.82 -14.77 5.06
C TYR A 62 -14.20 -13.78 3.95
N GLY A 63 -13.53 -13.84 2.79
CA GLY A 63 -13.77 -12.92 1.68
C GLY A 63 -13.38 -11.47 1.98
N GLY A 64 -12.36 -11.27 2.82
CA GLY A 64 -11.81 -9.98 3.22
C GLY A 64 -11.09 -10.04 4.57
N VAL A 65 -10.36 -8.97 4.90
CA VAL A 65 -9.55 -8.92 6.13
C VAL A 65 -10.43 -8.87 7.37
N VAL A 66 -10.15 -9.76 8.34
CA VAL A 66 -10.78 -9.78 9.66
C VAL A 66 -9.80 -9.16 10.66
N PRO A 67 -10.06 -7.94 11.19
CA PRO A 67 -9.08 -7.16 11.96
C PRO A 67 -8.51 -7.87 13.18
N GLU A 68 -9.34 -8.64 13.90
CA GLU A 68 -8.87 -9.38 15.07
C GLU A 68 -7.92 -10.52 14.69
N LEU A 69 -8.22 -11.27 13.63
CA LEU A 69 -7.33 -12.31 13.12
C LEU A 69 -6.02 -11.72 12.63
N ALA A 70 -6.09 -10.58 11.91
CA ALA A 70 -4.91 -9.88 11.44
C ALA A 70 -3.98 -9.50 12.59
N SER A 71 -4.50 -8.88 13.65
CA SER A 71 -3.67 -8.47 14.78
C SER A 71 -3.04 -9.65 15.52
N ARG A 72 -3.74 -10.78 15.67
CA ARG A 72 -3.19 -12.01 16.27
C ARG A 72 -2.08 -12.63 15.42
N ALA A 73 -2.25 -12.64 14.10
CA ALA A 73 -1.23 -13.14 13.18
C ALA A 73 0.02 -12.25 13.20
N HIS A 74 -0.12 -10.93 13.27
CA HIS A 74 1.02 -10.03 13.46
C HIS A 74 1.81 -10.33 14.73
N GLN A 75 1.14 -10.62 15.86
CA GLN A 75 1.82 -10.99 17.12
C GLN A 75 2.68 -12.26 16.96
N GLN A 76 2.22 -13.22 16.17
CA GLN A 76 2.96 -14.45 15.90
C GLN A 76 4.12 -14.25 14.93
N ASN A 77 3.91 -13.39 13.91
CA ASN A 77 4.82 -13.25 12.78
C ASN A 77 5.92 -12.21 12.99
N ILE A 78 5.72 -11.18 13.82
CA ILE A 78 6.62 -10.03 13.86
C ILE A 78 8.04 -10.38 14.27
N VAL A 79 8.22 -11.24 15.27
CA VAL A 79 9.55 -11.68 15.73
C VAL A 79 10.26 -12.48 14.64
N PRO A 80 9.70 -13.58 14.09
CA PRO A 80 10.39 -14.35 13.06
C PRO A 80 10.61 -13.57 11.76
N VAL A 81 9.73 -12.64 11.40
CA VAL A 81 9.89 -11.79 10.20
C VAL A 81 11.06 -10.83 10.36
N VAL A 82 11.18 -10.18 11.51
CA VAL A 82 12.31 -9.27 11.81
C VAL A 82 13.63 -10.05 11.92
N ASP A 83 13.64 -11.19 12.60
CA ASP A 83 14.83 -12.05 12.70
C ASP A 83 15.30 -12.49 11.30
N GLN A 84 14.37 -12.95 10.46
CA GLN A 84 14.67 -13.36 9.10
C GLN A 84 15.18 -12.19 8.24
N ALA A 85 14.65 -10.96 8.43
CA ALA A 85 15.11 -9.78 7.70
C ALA A 85 16.55 -9.44 8.06
N LEU A 86 16.91 -9.45 9.35
CA LEU A 86 18.29 -9.23 9.82
C LEU A 86 19.23 -10.31 9.30
N HIS A 87 18.81 -11.59 9.39
CA HIS A 87 19.61 -12.72 8.91
C HIS A 87 19.90 -12.63 7.41
N ARG A 88 18.89 -12.32 6.59
CA ARG A 88 19.05 -12.14 5.12
C ARG A 88 19.92 -10.93 4.78
N ALA A 89 19.86 -9.87 5.58
CA ALA A 89 20.72 -8.70 5.44
C ALA A 89 22.16 -8.96 5.86
N GLY A 90 22.45 -10.08 6.56
CA GLY A 90 23.77 -10.43 7.05
C GLY A 90 24.27 -9.51 8.16
N ILE A 91 23.37 -8.90 8.96
CA ILE A 91 23.75 -7.99 10.04
C ILE A 91 23.18 -8.46 11.39
N ALA A 92 23.88 -8.09 12.45
CA ALA A 92 23.38 -8.21 13.82
C ALA A 92 22.50 -7.01 14.17
N LYS A 93 21.52 -7.20 15.06
CA LYS A 93 20.60 -6.11 15.48
C LYS A 93 21.33 -4.92 16.13
N GLU A 94 22.49 -5.18 16.73
CA GLU A 94 23.35 -4.17 17.36
C GLU A 94 24.01 -3.22 16.33
N GLN A 95 23.99 -3.57 15.04
CA GLN A 95 24.49 -2.72 13.96
C GLN A 95 23.41 -1.74 13.44
N LEU A 96 22.15 -1.89 13.87
CA LEU A 96 21.08 -0.98 13.48
C LEU A 96 21.34 0.43 14.00
N SER A 97 21.17 1.41 13.12
CA SER A 97 21.27 2.84 13.43
C SER A 97 19.93 3.45 13.81
N ALA A 98 18.81 2.90 13.31
CA ALA A 98 17.45 3.35 13.62
C ALA A 98 16.42 2.26 13.29
N ILE A 99 15.21 2.40 13.86
CA ILE A 99 14.05 1.60 13.51
C ILE A 99 12.97 2.52 12.96
N ALA A 100 12.49 2.24 11.74
CA ALA A 100 11.33 2.88 11.15
C ALA A 100 10.10 1.96 11.27
N PHE A 101 8.93 2.52 11.56
CA PHE A 101 7.70 1.75 11.68
C PHE A 101 6.52 2.50 11.09
N THR A 102 5.54 1.76 10.58
CA THR A 102 4.30 2.36 10.09
C THR A 102 3.42 2.82 11.24
N ARG A 103 3.22 4.16 11.33
CA ARG A 103 2.33 4.79 12.30
C ARG A 103 0.86 4.63 11.93
N GLY A 104 0.53 4.59 10.66
CA GLY A 104 -0.79 4.61 10.06
C GLY A 104 -0.81 5.39 8.75
N PRO A 105 -1.98 5.41 8.05
CA PRO A 105 -3.23 4.73 8.41
C PRO A 105 -3.15 3.19 8.31
N GLY A 106 -4.14 2.52 8.93
CA GLY A 106 -4.26 1.07 8.93
C GLY A 106 -5.19 0.57 10.03
N LEU A 107 -5.29 -0.75 10.16
CA LEU A 107 -6.09 -1.40 11.20
C LEU A 107 -5.44 -1.20 12.57
N MET A 108 -6.19 -0.63 13.51
CA MET A 108 -5.67 -0.24 14.82
C MET A 108 -4.95 -1.39 15.54
N GLY A 109 -5.57 -2.58 15.61
CA GLY A 109 -4.98 -3.74 16.27
C GLY A 109 -3.68 -4.21 15.61
N SER A 110 -3.63 -4.19 14.28
CA SER A 110 -2.45 -4.54 13.50
C SER A 110 -1.32 -3.53 13.70
N LEU A 111 -1.62 -2.22 13.59
CA LEU A 111 -0.66 -1.14 13.84
C LEU A 111 -0.05 -1.22 15.23
N LEU A 112 -0.86 -1.48 16.28
CA LEU A 112 -0.38 -1.56 17.65
C LEU A 112 0.69 -2.65 17.84
N VAL A 113 0.62 -3.76 17.11
CA VAL A 113 1.65 -4.82 17.19
C VAL A 113 2.99 -4.30 16.70
N GLY A 114 3.06 -3.74 15.48
CA GLY A 114 4.30 -3.22 14.90
C GLY A 114 4.87 -2.05 15.71
N VAL A 115 4.00 -1.11 16.12
CA VAL A 115 4.38 0.07 16.92
C VAL A 115 5.01 -0.35 18.26
N ASN A 116 4.37 -1.27 19.01
CA ASN A 116 4.89 -1.68 20.31
C ASN A 116 6.16 -2.51 20.18
N PHE A 117 6.25 -3.38 19.16
CA PHE A 117 7.47 -4.11 18.87
C PHE A 117 8.63 -3.16 18.53
N ALA A 118 8.41 -2.21 17.63
CA ALA A 118 9.42 -1.21 17.24
C ALA A 118 9.90 -0.37 18.42
N LYS A 119 8.97 0.09 19.28
CA LYS A 119 9.30 0.80 20.54
C LYS A 119 10.13 -0.03 21.49
N GLY A 120 9.74 -1.28 21.70
CA GLY A 120 10.47 -2.21 22.58
C GLY A 120 11.89 -2.45 22.09
N LEU A 121 12.07 -2.72 20.79
CA LEU A 121 13.37 -2.97 20.18
C LEU A 121 14.26 -1.72 20.17
N SER A 122 13.72 -0.54 19.80
CA SER A 122 14.42 0.75 19.86
C SER A 122 14.93 1.05 21.27
N ARG A 123 14.09 0.82 22.27
CA ARG A 123 14.45 1.03 23.67
C ARG A 123 15.53 0.06 24.14
N ALA A 124 15.47 -1.20 23.73
CA ALA A 124 16.44 -2.22 24.11
C ALA A 124 17.82 -1.98 23.49
N LEU A 125 17.86 -1.40 22.29
CA LEU A 125 19.11 -1.11 21.57
C LEU A 125 19.60 0.33 21.78
N ASP A 126 18.81 1.18 22.45
CA ASP A 126 19.06 2.62 22.66
C ASP A 126 19.31 3.39 21.35
N ILE A 127 18.53 3.07 20.30
CA ILE A 127 18.62 3.69 18.96
C ILE A 127 17.35 4.45 18.62
N PRO A 128 17.41 5.44 17.70
CA PRO A 128 16.27 6.24 17.27
C PRO A 128 15.10 5.43 16.72
N LEU A 129 13.89 5.91 16.99
CA LEU A 129 12.63 5.40 16.46
C LEU A 129 12.00 6.42 15.52
N ILE A 130 11.65 6.00 14.29
CA ILE A 130 11.13 6.88 13.24
C ILE A 130 9.71 6.43 12.88
N ASP A 131 8.73 7.32 13.04
CA ASP A 131 7.36 7.05 12.61
C ASP A 131 7.17 7.41 11.13
N VAL A 132 6.55 6.51 10.37
CA VAL A 132 6.32 6.65 8.93
C VAL A 132 4.83 6.56 8.63
N ASN A 133 4.32 7.49 7.82
CA ASN A 133 2.97 7.37 7.26
C ASN A 133 2.96 6.28 6.17
N HIS A 134 2.03 5.33 6.26
CA HIS A 134 1.89 4.20 5.34
C HIS A 134 1.86 4.62 3.86
N LEU A 135 1.06 5.62 3.52
CA LEU A 135 0.91 6.07 2.14
C LEU A 135 2.15 6.83 1.64
N GLN A 136 2.80 7.60 2.51
CA GLN A 136 4.10 8.19 2.19
C GLN A 136 5.17 7.10 1.99
N GLY A 137 5.12 6.02 2.77
CA GLY A 137 5.98 4.86 2.59
C GLY A 137 5.85 4.24 1.19
N HIS A 138 4.62 4.09 0.68
CA HIS A 138 4.40 3.64 -0.70
C HIS A 138 5.01 4.58 -1.74
N VAL A 139 4.89 5.90 -1.58
CA VAL A 139 5.52 6.88 -2.47
C VAL A 139 7.05 6.80 -2.38
N MET A 140 7.58 6.70 -1.15
CA MET A 140 9.02 6.64 -0.90
C MET A 140 9.68 5.34 -1.38
N ALA A 141 8.91 4.28 -1.62
CA ALA A 141 9.41 3.04 -2.19
C ALA A 141 10.14 3.24 -3.55
N HIS A 142 9.76 4.28 -4.32
CA HIS A 142 10.43 4.64 -5.56
C HIS A 142 11.88 5.16 -5.40
N PHE A 143 12.30 5.46 -4.18
CA PHE A 143 13.64 5.94 -3.85
C PHE A 143 14.52 4.85 -3.21
N ILE A 144 14.00 3.65 -3.03
CA ILE A 144 14.77 2.49 -2.56
C ILE A 144 15.68 2.04 -3.70
N LYS A 145 16.96 1.91 -3.40
CA LYS A 145 17.97 1.46 -4.34
C LYS A 145 18.15 -0.06 -4.27
N GLU A 146 18.38 -0.70 -5.41
CA GLU A 146 18.70 -2.13 -5.47
C GLU A 146 20.21 -2.39 -5.32
N SER A 147 21.05 -1.36 -5.60
CA SER A 147 22.51 -1.42 -5.45
C SER A 147 23.08 -0.02 -5.17
N ASP A 148 24.35 0.05 -4.79
CA ASP A 148 25.04 1.33 -4.54
C ASP A 148 25.12 2.20 -5.80
N ASP A 149 25.17 1.59 -6.98
CA ASP A 149 25.26 2.28 -8.29
C ASP A 149 23.87 2.61 -8.87
N ASP A 150 22.79 2.27 -8.20
CA ASP A 150 21.43 2.52 -8.68
C ASP A 150 21.11 4.02 -8.65
N THR A 151 20.80 4.56 -9.84
CA THR A 151 20.40 5.96 -10.06
C THR A 151 18.97 6.10 -10.58
N SER A 152 18.16 5.04 -10.47
CA SER A 152 16.81 4.96 -11.03
C SER A 152 15.75 5.80 -10.29
N CYS A 153 16.15 6.57 -9.28
CA CYS A 153 15.22 7.41 -8.51
C CYS A 153 14.52 8.45 -9.39
N PRO A 154 13.20 8.63 -9.23
CA PRO A 154 12.47 9.62 -10.01
C PRO A 154 12.97 11.05 -9.71
N PRO A 155 13.11 11.91 -10.74
CA PRO A 155 13.47 13.31 -10.52
C PRO A 155 12.32 14.05 -9.82
N LEU A 156 12.67 14.92 -8.90
CA LEU A 156 11.70 15.79 -8.21
C LEU A 156 11.53 17.13 -8.97
N PRO A 157 10.32 17.70 -9.03
CA PRO A 157 9.04 17.16 -8.54
C PRO A 157 8.42 16.14 -9.51
N PHE A 158 7.51 15.28 -9.00
CA PHE A 158 6.71 14.37 -9.84
C PHE A 158 5.29 14.16 -9.27
N LEU A 159 4.38 13.66 -10.12
CA LEU A 159 3.07 13.18 -9.70
C LEU A 159 3.12 11.68 -9.47
N CYS A 160 2.68 11.26 -8.31
CA CYS A 160 2.49 9.84 -7.97
C CYS A 160 0.99 9.50 -7.99
N LEU A 161 0.61 8.53 -8.81
CA LEU A 161 -0.70 7.90 -8.75
C LEU A 161 -0.59 6.70 -7.81
N LEU A 162 -1.12 6.86 -6.59
CA LEU A 162 -1.13 5.82 -5.57
C LEU A 162 -2.47 5.08 -5.63
N VAL A 163 -2.44 3.78 -5.97
CA VAL A 163 -3.61 2.91 -6.10
C VAL A 163 -3.39 1.64 -5.29
N SER A 164 -4.31 1.34 -4.40
CA SER A 164 -4.26 0.13 -3.57
C SER A 164 -5.67 -0.39 -3.24
N GLY A 165 -5.74 -1.43 -2.41
CA GLY A 165 -6.99 -1.97 -1.89
C GLY A 165 -7.82 -0.95 -1.10
N GLY A 166 -7.15 -0.09 -0.32
CA GLY A 166 -7.81 0.88 0.57
C GLY A 166 -7.63 2.34 0.19
N ASN A 167 -6.82 2.66 -0.84
CA ASN A 167 -6.49 4.04 -1.18
C ASN A 167 -6.39 4.26 -2.69
N SER A 168 -6.87 5.42 -3.15
CA SER A 168 -6.67 5.91 -4.51
C SER A 168 -6.43 7.42 -4.43
N GLN A 169 -5.20 7.86 -4.73
CA GLN A 169 -4.77 9.25 -4.56
C GLN A 169 -3.86 9.70 -5.70
N ILE A 170 -3.92 11.00 -6.02
CA ILE A 170 -2.89 11.70 -6.81
C ILE A 170 -2.09 12.55 -5.84
N VAL A 171 -0.78 12.29 -5.75
CA VAL A 171 0.12 12.99 -4.84
C VAL A 171 1.17 13.75 -5.64
N LEU A 172 1.30 15.05 -5.40
CA LEU A 172 2.42 15.85 -5.88
C LEU A 172 3.58 15.74 -4.90
N VAL A 173 4.70 15.22 -5.35
CA VAL A 173 5.92 15.03 -4.57
C VAL A 173 6.93 16.11 -4.99
N ARG A 174 7.13 17.12 -4.13
CA ARG A 174 8.10 18.20 -4.39
C ARG A 174 9.46 17.91 -3.76
N ALA A 175 9.45 17.24 -2.61
CA ALA A 175 10.64 16.79 -1.90
C ALA A 175 10.31 15.55 -1.05
N TYR A 176 11.30 14.89 -0.48
CA TYR A 176 11.12 13.69 0.38
C TYR A 176 10.15 13.92 1.55
N ASN A 177 10.07 15.14 2.06
CA ASN A 177 9.21 15.55 3.16
C ASN A 177 8.11 16.56 2.76
N ASP A 178 7.95 16.83 1.46
CA ASP A 178 6.94 17.74 0.92
C ASP A 178 6.10 17.02 -0.13
N MET A 179 4.97 16.48 0.34
CA MET A 179 4.00 15.73 -0.44
C MET A 179 2.61 16.33 -0.23
N GLU A 180 1.93 16.64 -1.33
CA GLU A 180 0.58 17.20 -1.32
C GLU A 180 -0.39 16.25 -2.03
N VAL A 181 -1.49 15.89 -1.37
CA VAL A 181 -2.59 15.14 -1.99
C VAL A 181 -3.43 16.11 -2.80
N LEU A 182 -3.38 16.00 -4.13
CA LEU A 182 -4.15 16.84 -5.07
C LEU A 182 -5.58 16.33 -5.27
N GLY A 183 -5.79 15.02 -5.15
CA GLY A 183 -7.09 14.37 -5.26
C GLY A 183 -7.04 12.97 -4.66
N GLN A 184 -8.18 12.51 -4.16
CA GLN A 184 -8.33 11.20 -3.54
C GLN A 184 -9.71 10.63 -3.75
N THR A 185 -9.88 9.34 -3.48
CA THR A 185 -11.22 8.77 -3.46
C THR A 185 -12.05 9.33 -2.31
N ILE A 186 -13.32 9.62 -2.59
CA ILE A 186 -14.29 10.10 -1.59
C ILE A 186 -15.16 8.98 -1.02
N ASP A 187 -15.02 7.77 -1.57
CA ASP A 187 -15.77 6.58 -1.17
C ASP A 187 -14.87 5.32 -1.26
N ASP A 188 -15.26 4.29 -2.01
CA ASP A 188 -14.44 3.09 -2.20
C ASP A 188 -13.12 3.42 -2.90
N ALA A 189 -12.05 2.71 -2.60
CA ALA A 189 -10.82 2.73 -3.40
C ALA A 189 -10.96 1.85 -4.66
N ALA A 190 -10.09 2.03 -5.65
CA ALA A 190 -10.11 1.25 -6.88
C ALA A 190 -10.00 -0.26 -6.63
N GLY A 191 -9.07 -0.69 -5.78
CA GLY A 191 -8.90 -2.10 -5.43
C GLY A 191 -10.11 -2.66 -4.68
N GLU A 192 -10.69 -1.90 -3.75
CA GLU A 192 -11.91 -2.29 -3.04
C GLU A 192 -13.10 -2.44 -4.01
N ALA A 193 -13.21 -1.56 -5.00
CA ALA A 193 -14.25 -1.66 -6.03
C ALA A 193 -14.08 -2.94 -6.87
N ILE A 194 -12.84 -3.31 -7.23
CA ILE A 194 -12.52 -4.57 -7.92
C ILE A 194 -12.92 -5.77 -7.07
N ASP A 195 -12.54 -5.81 -5.79
CA ASP A 195 -12.87 -6.90 -4.88
C ASP A 195 -14.38 -7.09 -4.73
N LYS A 196 -15.13 -5.97 -4.62
CA LYS A 196 -16.58 -5.99 -4.53
C LYS A 196 -17.23 -6.51 -5.82
N CYS A 197 -16.74 -6.10 -6.99
CA CYS A 197 -17.23 -6.60 -8.28
C CYS A 197 -16.89 -8.08 -8.50
N SER A 198 -15.68 -8.50 -8.17
CA SER A 198 -15.26 -9.91 -8.20
C SER A 198 -16.17 -10.80 -7.34
N LYS A 199 -16.49 -10.33 -6.12
CA LYS A 199 -17.42 -11.04 -5.23
C LYS A 199 -18.83 -11.17 -5.81
N VAL A 200 -19.31 -10.12 -6.48
CA VAL A 200 -20.63 -10.14 -7.16
C VAL A 200 -20.65 -11.11 -8.35
N MET A 201 -19.51 -11.27 -9.03
CA MET A 201 -19.33 -12.30 -10.09
C MET A 201 -19.15 -13.73 -9.55
N GLY A 202 -19.02 -13.93 -8.24
CA GLY A 202 -18.76 -15.23 -7.63
C GLY A 202 -17.31 -15.72 -7.80
N LEU A 203 -16.35 -14.85 -8.13
CA LEU A 203 -14.97 -15.22 -8.45
C LEU A 203 -14.05 -15.32 -7.21
N GLY A 204 -14.51 -14.88 -6.05
CA GLY A 204 -13.76 -14.99 -4.78
C GLY A 204 -12.91 -13.77 -4.42
N TYR A 205 -11.99 -13.97 -3.46
CA TYR A 205 -11.12 -12.95 -2.87
C TYR A 205 -9.67 -13.46 -2.74
N PRO A 206 -8.63 -12.61 -2.96
CA PRO A 206 -8.70 -11.23 -3.44
C PRO A 206 -9.10 -11.15 -4.92
N GLY A 207 -9.96 -10.17 -5.26
CA GLY A 207 -10.52 -10.04 -6.59
C GLY A 207 -9.54 -9.49 -7.63
N GLY A 208 -8.63 -8.60 -7.21
CA GLY A 208 -7.70 -7.94 -8.11
C GLY A 208 -6.92 -8.88 -9.01
N PRO A 209 -6.15 -9.85 -8.49
CA PRO A 209 -5.39 -10.81 -9.30
C PRO A 209 -6.27 -11.70 -10.19
N ILE A 210 -7.52 -11.94 -9.78
CA ILE A 210 -8.46 -12.77 -10.54
C ILE A 210 -8.97 -11.97 -11.75
N ILE A 211 -9.42 -10.75 -11.52
CA ILE A 211 -9.92 -9.83 -12.56
C ILE A 211 -8.81 -9.53 -13.57
N ASP A 212 -7.59 -9.16 -13.14
CA ASP A 212 -6.45 -8.92 -14.05
C ASP A 212 -6.15 -10.11 -14.96
N ARG A 213 -6.14 -11.33 -14.41
CA ARG A 213 -5.90 -12.54 -15.21
C ARG A 213 -6.98 -12.78 -16.26
N LEU A 214 -8.25 -12.57 -15.90
CA LEU A 214 -9.38 -12.74 -16.84
C LEU A 214 -9.38 -11.63 -17.88
N ALA A 215 -9.16 -10.38 -17.46
CA ALA A 215 -9.16 -9.21 -18.32
C ALA A 215 -8.17 -9.30 -19.49
N ARG A 216 -7.02 -9.94 -19.27
CA ARG A 216 -6.02 -10.18 -20.33
C ARG A 216 -6.53 -11.01 -21.50
N GLN A 217 -7.63 -11.73 -21.34
CA GLN A 217 -8.21 -12.62 -22.35
C GLN A 217 -9.50 -12.05 -22.94
N GLY A 218 -10.04 -10.98 -22.36
CA GLY A 218 -11.32 -10.40 -22.71
C GLY A 218 -11.23 -9.15 -23.60
N ASN A 219 -12.38 -8.71 -24.08
CA ASN A 219 -12.54 -7.49 -24.84
C ASN A 219 -12.90 -6.31 -23.90
N PRO A 220 -12.01 -5.29 -23.73
CA PRO A 220 -12.26 -4.16 -22.84
C PRO A 220 -13.40 -3.25 -23.27
N LYS A 221 -13.99 -3.45 -24.44
CA LYS A 221 -15.11 -2.65 -24.99
C LYS A 221 -16.42 -3.44 -25.11
N ALA A 222 -16.47 -4.67 -24.57
CA ALA A 222 -17.66 -5.51 -24.66
C ALA A 222 -18.84 -4.94 -23.85
N TYR A 223 -18.54 -4.36 -22.67
CA TYR A 223 -19.55 -3.79 -21.77
C TYR A 223 -19.18 -2.37 -21.36
N GLN A 224 -20.19 -1.55 -21.11
CA GLN A 224 -20.02 -0.18 -20.61
C GLN A 224 -20.51 -0.10 -19.17
N PHE A 225 -19.66 0.45 -18.30
CA PHE A 225 -20.00 0.76 -16.92
C PHE A 225 -20.02 2.27 -16.70
N SER A 226 -20.75 2.71 -15.67
CA SER A 226 -20.86 4.12 -15.35
C SER A 226 -19.54 4.68 -14.81
N GLU A 227 -19.08 5.79 -15.37
CA GLU A 227 -18.00 6.60 -14.84
C GLU A 227 -18.60 7.72 -13.97
N PRO A 228 -18.32 7.74 -12.65
CA PRO A 228 -18.82 8.81 -11.78
C PRO A 228 -18.24 10.17 -12.16
N HIS A 229 -19.11 11.18 -12.27
CA HIS A 229 -18.72 12.56 -12.56
C HIS A 229 -18.49 13.33 -11.25
N ILE A 230 -17.21 13.36 -10.79
CA ILE A 230 -16.80 14.06 -9.58
C ILE A 230 -16.02 15.33 -9.96
N PRO A 231 -16.30 16.50 -9.34
CA PRO A 231 -15.55 17.72 -9.56
C PRO A 231 -14.07 17.59 -9.14
N GLY A 232 -13.22 18.47 -9.66
CA GLY A 232 -11.82 18.51 -9.27
C GLY A 232 -11.02 17.28 -9.67
N LEU A 233 -10.11 16.84 -8.80
CA LEU A 233 -9.22 15.71 -8.99
C LEU A 233 -9.60 14.48 -8.14
N ASP A 234 -10.67 14.57 -7.34
CA ASP A 234 -11.14 13.48 -6.53
C ASP A 234 -11.73 12.34 -7.36
N TYR A 235 -11.72 11.14 -6.80
CA TYR A 235 -12.28 9.92 -7.38
C TYR A 235 -13.55 9.48 -6.67
N SER A 236 -14.36 8.68 -7.34
CA SER A 236 -15.45 7.88 -6.76
C SER A 236 -15.56 6.56 -7.52
N PHE A 237 -15.73 5.46 -6.80
CA PHE A 237 -15.91 4.12 -7.37
C PHE A 237 -17.22 3.46 -6.93
N SER A 238 -17.95 4.03 -5.96
CA SER A 238 -19.22 3.46 -5.48
C SER A 238 -20.31 3.44 -6.56
N GLY A 239 -20.34 4.47 -7.42
CA GLY A 239 -21.24 4.51 -8.57
C GLY A 239 -20.95 3.42 -9.60
N LEU A 240 -19.69 3.11 -9.85
CA LEU A 240 -19.25 2.01 -10.71
C LEU A 240 -19.77 0.67 -10.20
N LYS A 241 -19.55 0.36 -8.90
CA LYS A 241 -20.06 -0.86 -8.27
C LYS A 241 -21.57 -1.02 -8.42
N THR A 242 -22.31 0.06 -8.20
CA THR A 242 -23.77 0.04 -8.30
C THR A 242 -24.23 -0.23 -9.74
N SER A 243 -23.65 0.46 -10.72
CA SER A 243 -23.90 0.23 -12.14
C SER A 243 -23.56 -1.20 -12.55
N PHE A 244 -22.41 -1.71 -12.10
CA PHE A 244 -21.98 -3.08 -12.34
C PHE A 244 -22.99 -4.11 -11.83
N LEU A 245 -23.43 -3.96 -10.58
CA LEU A 245 -24.40 -4.87 -9.95
C LEU A 245 -25.74 -4.90 -10.70
N TYR A 246 -26.27 -3.70 -11.09
CA TYR A 246 -27.53 -3.62 -11.82
C TYR A 246 -27.43 -4.25 -13.21
N ASN A 247 -26.35 -3.97 -13.94
CA ASN A 247 -26.14 -4.54 -15.27
C ASN A 247 -26.00 -6.07 -15.19
N LEU A 248 -25.21 -6.56 -14.24
CA LEU A 248 -24.99 -8.00 -14.08
C LEU A 248 -26.28 -8.74 -13.74
N ARG A 249 -27.13 -8.19 -12.84
CA ARG A 249 -28.44 -8.78 -12.51
C ARG A 249 -29.32 -8.90 -13.74
N LYS A 250 -29.38 -7.82 -14.53
CA LYS A 250 -30.18 -7.81 -15.78
C LYS A 250 -29.70 -8.87 -16.77
N TRP A 251 -28.37 -8.97 -16.96
CA TRP A 251 -27.81 -9.95 -17.89
C TRP A 251 -28.02 -11.41 -17.43
N ILE A 252 -27.98 -11.66 -16.12
CA ILE A 252 -28.27 -12.99 -15.55
C ILE A 252 -29.78 -13.34 -15.68
N GLU A 253 -30.67 -12.35 -15.59
CA GLU A 253 -32.10 -12.57 -15.84
C GLU A 253 -32.37 -13.01 -17.28
N ASP A 254 -31.63 -12.47 -18.26
CA ASP A 254 -31.74 -12.83 -19.66
C ASP A 254 -30.99 -14.14 -19.98
N GLU A 255 -29.84 -14.39 -19.36
CA GLU A 255 -28.97 -15.58 -19.55
C GLU A 255 -28.42 -16.04 -18.20
N PRO A 256 -28.94 -17.15 -17.58
CA PRO A 256 -28.50 -17.59 -16.25
C PRO A 256 -27.00 -17.87 -16.11
N ASP A 257 -26.36 -18.36 -17.17
CA ASP A 257 -24.92 -18.67 -17.21
C ASP A 257 -24.06 -17.51 -17.75
N PHE A 258 -24.61 -16.29 -17.80
CA PHE A 258 -23.96 -15.11 -18.39
C PHE A 258 -22.55 -14.85 -17.84
N VAL A 259 -22.39 -14.92 -16.53
CA VAL A 259 -21.09 -14.67 -15.90
C VAL A 259 -20.05 -15.70 -16.39
N GLU A 260 -20.40 -16.98 -16.41
CA GLU A 260 -19.47 -18.03 -16.83
C GLU A 260 -19.08 -17.89 -18.31
N ASN A 261 -20.04 -17.52 -19.15
CA ASN A 261 -19.83 -17.37 -20.59
C ASN A 261 -19.07 -16.09 -20.99
N HIS A 262 -19.10 -15.05 -20.13
CA HIS A 262 -18.60 -13.71 -20.47
C HIS A 262 -17.63 -13.11 -19.43
N LYS A 263 -17.12 -13.90 -18.48
CA LYS A 263 -16.30 -13.40 -17.36
C LYS A 263 -15.04 -12.68 -17.80
N GLU A 264 -14.41 -13.09 -18.89
CA GLU A 264 -13.23 -12.45 -19.44
C GLU A 264 -13.56 -11.05 -19.98
N ASP A 265 -14.63 -10.93 -20.73
CA ASP A 265 -15.07 -9.63 -21.30
C ASP A 265 -15.60 -8.69 -20.23
N ILE A 266 -16.31 -9.21 -19.23
CA ILE A 266 -16.77 -8.43 -18.06
C ILE A 266 -15.57 -7.90 -17.29
N ALA A 267 -14.58 -8.76 -17.00
CA ALA A 267 -13.36 -8.39 -16.28
C ALA A 267 -12.55 -7.32 -17.04
N ALA A 268 -12.36 -7.51 -18.36
CA ALA A 268 -11.64 -6.57 -19.21
C ALA A 268 -12.31 -5.21 -19.27
N SER A 269 -13.65 -5.18 -19.41
CA SER A 269 -14.42 -3.94 -19.45
C SER A 269 -14.44 -3.21 -18.10
N LEU A 270 -14.50 -3.95 -16.99
CA LEU A 270 -14.41 -3.39 -15.64
C LEU A 270 -13.05 -2.74 -15.39
N GLU A 271 -11.96 -3.46 -15.69
CA GLU A 271 -10.60 -2.96 -15.53
C GLU A 271 -10.35 -1.72 -16.38
N ALA A 272 -10.75 -1.75 -17.66
CA ALA A 272 -10.65 -0.60 -18.56
C ALA A 272 -11.38 0.63 -18.01
N THR A 273 -12.60 0.47 -17.49
CA THR A 273 -13.36 1.56 -16.88
C THR A 273 -12.65 2.16 -15.67
N ILE A 274 -12.09 1.32 -14.79
CA ILE A 274 -11.34 1.78 -13.60
C ILE A 274 -10.08 2.54 -14.04
N VAL A 275 -9.34 2.01 -15.01
CA VAL A 275 -8.16 2.68 -15.56
C VAL A 275 -8.52 4.03 -16.18
N ASP A 276 -9.63 4.12 -16.93
CA ASP A 276 -10.09 5.39 -17.53
C ASP A 276 -10.46 6.41 -16.45
N ILE A 277 -11.17 6.02 -15.39
CA ILE A 277 -11.48 6.90 -14.25
C ILE A 277 -10.18 7.46 -13.65
N LEU A 278 -9.19 6.61 -13.36
CA LEU A 278 -7.91 7.00 -12.78
C LEU A 278 -7.13 7.93 -13.71
N MET A 279 -6.99 7.55 -14.99
CA MET A 279 -6.18 8.27 -15.97
C MET A 279 -6.80 9.61 -16.38
N ASN A 280 -8.13 9.72 -16.40
CA ASN A 280 -8.81 10.99 -16.69
C ASN A 280 -8.46 12.07 -15.66
N LYS A 281 -8.41 11.72 -14.38
CA LYS A 281 -8.01 12.64 -13.30
C LYS A 281 -6.51 12.92 -13.30
N LEU A 282 -5.68 11.89 -13.53
CA LEU A 282 -4.24 12.07 -13.62
C LEU A 282 -3.85 13.01 -14.77
N ARG A 283 -4.44 12.82 -15.98
CA ARG A 283 -4.23 13.73 -17.12
C ARG A 283 -4.65 15.16 -16.82
N LYS A 284 -5.73 15.34 -16.01
CA LYS A 284 -6.17 16.66 -15.56
C LYS A 284 -5.17 17.28 -14.59
N ALA A 285 -4.62 16.50 -13.64
CA ALA A 285 -3.60 16.96 -12.70
C ALA A 285 -2.31 17.42 -13.40
N VAL A 286 -1.86 16.69 -14.45
CA VAL A 286 -0.68 17.06 -15.24
C VAL A 286 -0.83 18.42 -15.95
N ARG A 287 -2.07 18.88 -16.21
CA ARG A 287 -2.34 20.14 -16.92
C ARG A 287 -2.48 21.35 -15.98
N GLN A 288 -2.53 21.13 -14.68
CA GLN A 288 -2.58 22.17 -13.64
C GLN A 288 -1.18 22.56 -13.21
#